data_4044b99f47336e5ed7f034149d5ab457
#
_entry.id   4044b99f47336e5ed7f034149d5ab457
#
_cell.length_a   1.000
_cell.length_b   1.000
_cell.length_c   1.000
_cell.angle_alpha   90.00
_cell.angle_beta   90.00
_cell.angle_gamma   90.00
#
_symmetry.space_group_name_H-M   'P 1'
#
loop_
_entity.id
_entity.type
_entity.pdbx_description
1 polymer ?
#
loop_
_entity_poly.entity_id
_entity_poly.type
_entity_poly.pdbx_seq_one_letter_code
_entity_poly.pdbx_strand_id
1 'polypeptide(L)'
;MSDLITAIPTIRESVAAILRLHVVKPEKVKKGEVRTPQIGAALVGSAFCVVENKYLMTAYHIFNDGKPRDPQDKFYAFIVPGNGDPAYHFPVISFPLEKPDFDMAILEVGPCATAGQRIPSILVSFSQQADGSRVITVGFPAPEISKLSLDQQGNYQGGQFFLKSHADEGIVSSRYILGGILVYELNVGWHHGESGGPIVALTDPPAAFSLMQHYRNIKSPHGVVAGPHRGYALSMIQQELTNIGVSSVTEHHTCFLKRMKG
;
A
#
# COMPACT_ATOMS: atom_id res chain seq x y z
N MET A 1 14.26 15.41 -14.59
CA MET A 1 12.98 15.41 -13.83
C MET A 1 11.99 14.57 -14.63
N SER A 2 11.50 13.48 -14.07
CA SER A 2 10.51 12.65 -14.75
C SER A 2 9.22 13.45 -14.96
N ASP A 3 8.62 13.29 -16.15
CA ASP A 3 7.32 13.90 -16.44
C ASP A 3 6.21 13.13 -15.74
N LEU A 4 5.26 13.85 -15.12
CA LEU A 4 4.09 13.28 -14.44
C LEU A 4 3.27 12.38 -15.35
N ILE A 5 3.12 12.76 -16.62
CA ILE A 5 2.32 12.02 -17.61
C ILE A 5 2.88 10.61 -17.83
N THR A 6 4.21 10.45 -17.74
CA THR A 6 4.88 9.15 -17.90
C THR A 6 5.05 8.41 -16.58
N ALA A 7 5.29 9.13 -15.47
CA ALA A 7 5.53 8.53 -14.16
C ALA A 7 4.26 7.91 -13.56
N ILE A 8 3.12 8.60 -13.62
CA ILE A 8 1.87 8.15 -13.00
C ILE A 8 1.40 6.78 -13.51
N PRO A 9 1.32 6.51 -14.83
CA PRO A 9 0.93 5.19 -15.34
C PRO A 9 1.83 4.07 -14.81
N THR A 10 3.15 4.27 -14.86
CA THR A 10 4.13 3.28 -14.38
C THR A 10 3.97 3.00 -12.87
N ILE A 11 3.75 4.05 -12.06
CA ILE A 11 3.53 3.87 -10.62
C ILE A 11 2.23 3.11 -10.37
N ARG A 12 1.15 3.44 -11.10
CA ARG A 12 -0.17 2.78 -10.94
C ARG A 12 -0.13 1.28 -11.16
N GLU A 13 0.66 0.80 -12.11
CA GLU A 13 0.82 -0.63 -12.40
C GLU A 13 1.44 -1.40 -11.20
N SER A 14 2.17 -0.69 -10.35
CA SER A 14 2.82 -1.23 -9.16
C SER A 14 1.98 -1.12 -7.89
N VAL A 15 0.79 -0.50 -7.95
CA VAL A 15 -0.05 -0.22 -6.77
C VAL A 15 -1.30 -1.08 -6.77
N ALA A 16 -1.58 -1.71 -5.63
CA ALA A 16 -2.72 -2.60 -5.41
C ALA A 16 -3.71 -2.02 -4.40
N ALA A 17 -5.01 -2.30 -4.61
CA ALA A 17 -6.03 -2.20 -3.57
C ALA A 17 -6.06 -3.49 -2.75
N ILE A 18 -6.16 -3.40 -1.42
CA ILE A 18 -6.16 -4.56 -0.54
C ILE A 18 -7.57 -4.90 -0.08
N LEU A 19 -8.05 -6.08 -0.48
CA LEU A 19 -9.29 -6.68 0.01
C LEU A 19 -8.99 -7.54 1.23
N ARG A 20 -9.76 -7.36 2.32
CA ARG A 20 -9.81 -8.24 3.49
C ARG A 20 -11.12 -9.00 3.52
N LEU A 21 -11.06 -10.30 3.65
CA LEU A 21 -12.18 -11.17 3.97
C LEU A 21 -12.02 -11.62 5.42
N HIS A 22 -13.05 -11.39 6.25
CA HIS A 22 -13.01 -11.72 7.68
C HIS A 22 -14.26 -12.43 8.13
N VAL A 23 -14.13 -13.29 9.12
CA VAL A 23 -15.28 -14.01 9.70
C VAL A 23 -16.04 -13.06 10.62
N VAL A 24 -17.30 -12.78 10.28
CA VAL A 24 -18.18 -12.00 11.15
C VAL A 24 -18.64 -12.90 12.30
N LYS A 25 -18.15 -12.64 13.51
CA LYS A 25 -18.56 -13.36 14.73
C LYS A 25 -20.01 -12.94 15.06
N PRO A 26 -20.97 -13.89 15.13
CA PRO A 26 -22.34 -13.53 15.47
C PRO A 26 -22.46 -12.97 16.89
N GLU A 27 -23.21 -11.88 17.06
CA GLU A 27 -23.44 -11.16 18.33
C GLU A 27 -24.18 -12.01 19.31
N LYS A 28 -24.12 -13.02 19.79
CA LYS A 28 -24.82 -13.95 20.68
C LYS A 28 -25.68 -14.97 19.93
N VAL A 29 -25.20 -16.18 19.89
CA VAL A 29 -25.97 -17.35 19.48
C VAL A 29 -26.85 -17.79 20.64
N LYS A 30 -28.17 -17.87 20.44
CA LYS A 30 -29.07 -18.52 21.40
C LYS A 30 -28.68 -20.00 21.51
N LYS A 31 -28.72 -20.53 22.74
CA LYS A 31 -28.35 -21.92 23.02
C LYS A 31 -29.14 -22.87 22.12
N GLY A 32 -28.46 -23.54 21.19
CA GLY A 32 -29.06 -24.50 20.25
C GLY A 32 -29.18 -24.04 18.78
N GLU A 33 -28.88 -22.80 18.45
CA GLU A 33 -28.79 -22.34 17.05
C GLU A 33 -27.39 -22.59 16.46
N VAL A 34 -27.32 -23.33 15.35
CA VAL A 34 -26.10 -23.41 14.52
C VAL A 34 -26.24 -22.37 13.42
N ARG A 35 -25.46 -21.31 13.45
CA ARG A 35 -25.41 -20.33 12.35
C ARG A 35 -24.17 -20.55 11.51
N THR A 36 -24.36 -20.53 10.20
CA THR A 36 -23.24 -20.49 9.26
C THR A 36 -22.45 -19.21 9.47
N PRO A 37 -21.11 -19.26 9.62
CA PRO A 37 -20.29 -18.07 9.72
C PRO A 37 -20.54 -17.15 8.52
N GLN A 38 -20.84 -15.87 8.79
CA GLN A 38 -20.92 -14.88 7.74
C GLN A 38 -19.51 -14.34 7.46
N ILE A 39 -19.16 -14.20 6.19
CA ILE A 39 -17.89 -13.59 5.79
C ILE A 39 -18.18 -12.15 5.39
N GLY A 40 -17.55 -11.23 6.12
CA GLY A 40 -17.50 -9.82 5.77
C GLY A 40 -16.36 -9.56 4.81
N ALA A 41 -16.50 -8.52 3.99
CA ALA A 41 -15.48 -8.08 3.06
C ALA A 41 -15.29 -6.57 3.17
N ALA A 42 -14.05 -6.11 3.14
CA ALA A 42 -13.71 -4.70 3.15
C ALA A 42 -12.48 -4.44 2.29
N LEU A 43 -12.48 -3.35 1.54
CA LEU A 43 -11.28 -2.81 0.93
C LEU A 43 -10.61 -1.91 1.98
N VAL A 44 -9.46 -2.35 2.50
CA VAL A 44 -8.88 -1.81 3.74
C VAL A 44 -7.77 -0.80 3.51
N GLY A 45 -7.21 -0.73 2.30
CA GLY A 45 -6.13 0.19 1.99
C GLY A 45 -5.47 -0.10 0.66
N SER A 46 -4.31 0.50 0.47
CA SER A 46 -3.45 0.36 -0.70
C SER A 46 -2.13 -0.32 -0.32
N ALA A 47 -1.44 -0.87 -1.31
CA ALA A 47 -0.09 -1.40 -1.18
C ALA A 47 0.68 -1.16 -2.48
N PHE A 48 2.01 -1.23 -2.47
CA PHE A 48 2.83 -1.12 -3.67
C PHE A 48 3.91 -2.18 -3.72
N CYS A 49 4.23 -2.62 -4.93
CA CYS A 49 5.18 -3.68 -5.17
C CYS A 49 6.62 -3.18 -5.00
N VAL A 50 7.39 -3.82 -4.15
CA VAL A 50 8.80 -3.54 -3.90
C VAL A 50 9.74 -4.64 -4.40
N VAL A 51 9.21 -5.85 -4.61
CA VAL A 51 9.89 -6.95 -5.31
C VAL A 51 8.88 -7.57 -6.28
N GLU A 52 9.18 -7.52 -7.57
CA GLU A 52 8.28 -7.93 -8.64
C GLU A 52 7.62 -9.28 -8.36
N ASN A 53 6.28 -9.33 -8.48
CA ASN A 53 5.44 -10.52 -8.29
C ASN A 53 5.57 -11.20 -6.93
N LYS A 54 6.19 -10.56 -5.94
CA LYS A 54 6.49 -11.24 -4.68
C LYS A 54 6.12 -10.43 -3.44
N TYR A 55 6.69 -9.24 -3.29
CA TYR A 55 6.52 -8.48 -2.07
C TYR A 55 5.84 -7.14 -2.31
N LEU A 56 4.76 -6.91 -1.58
CA LEU A 56 4.07 -5.63 -1.52
C LEU A 56 4.32 -4.98 -0.16
N MET A 57 4.56 -3.69 -0.18
CA MET A 57 4.68 -2.86 1.01
C MET A 57 3.39 -2.09 1.27
N THR A 58 3.02 -1.93 2.54
CA THR A 58 1.80 -1.23 2.95
C THR A 58 1.89 -0.73 4.39
N ALA A 59 0.85 0.00 4.85
CA ALA A 59 0.71 0.40 6.24
C ALA A 59 0.23 -0.77 7.11
N TYR A 60 0.83 -0.93 8.30
CA TYR A 60 0.50 -2.03 9.21
C TYR A 60 -0.93 -1.94 9.75
N HIS A 61 -1.43 -0.73 10.04
CA HIS A 61 -2.76 -0.53 10.62
C HIS A 61 -3.91 -1.06 9.75
N ILE A 62 -3.73 -1.21 8.42
CA ILE A 62 -4.79 -1.72 7.55
C ILE A 62 -5.17 -3.18 7.83
N PHE A 63 -4.31 -3.93 8.55
CA PHE A 63 -4.53 -5.34 8.87
C PHE A 63 -5.04 -5.56 10.27
N ASN A 64 -4.79 -4.65 11.21
CA ASN A 64 -5.08 -4.92 12.60
C ASN A 64 -6.12 -4.00 13.22
N ASP A 65 -6.42 -2.84 12.64
CA ASP A 65 -7.42 -1.87 13.14
C ASP A 65 -7.36 -1.72 14.69
N GLY A 66 -6.13 -1.62 15.22
CA GLY A 66 -5.85 -1.58 16.66
C GLY A 66 -5.98 -2.91 17.41
N LYS A 67 -6.20 -4.03 16.73
CA LYS A 67 -6.26 -5.39 17.30
C LYS A 67 -5.33 -6.31 16.49
N PRO A 68 -4.77 -7.37 17.13
CA PRO A 68 -4.02 -8.37 16.39
C PRO A 68 -4.85 -8.93 15.22
N ARG A 69 -4.20 -9.12 14.08
CA ARG A 69 -4.81 -9.72 12.89
C ARG A 69 -5.38 -11.10 13.24
N ASP A 70 -6.62 -11.36 12.85
CA ASP A 70 -7.21 -12.71 12.99
C ASP A 70 -6.52 -13.65 11.99
N PRO A 71 -5.97 -14.79 12.42
CA PRO A 71 -5.34 -15.77 11.52
C PRO A 71 -6.29 -16.33 10.44
N GLN A 72 -7.60 -16.22 10.63
CA GLN A 72 -8.60 -16.65 9.66
C GLN A 72 -8.89 -15.61 8.57
N ASP A 73 -8.41 -14.37 8.74
CA ASP A 73 -8.57 -13.34 7.73
C ASP A 73 -7.78 -13.69 6.46
N LYS A 74 -8.42 -13.50 5.31
CA LYS A 74 -7.80 -13.68 4.00
C LYS A 74 -7.66 -12.33 3.33
N PHE A 75 -6.53 -12.13 2.67
CA PHE A 75 -6.23 -10.88 1.98
C PHE A 75 -5.93 -11.13 0.52
N TYR A 76 -6.33 -10.18 -0.32
CA TYR A 76 -6.08 -10.20 -1.77
C TYR A 76 -5.63 -8.81 -2.22
N ALA A 77 -4.62 -8.78 -3.08
CA ALA A 77 -4.11 -7.57 -3.70
C ALA A 77 -4.70 -7.46 -5.12
N PHE A 78 -5.47 -6.41 -5.39
CA PHE A 78 -6.08 -6.13 -6.69
C PHE A 78 -5.28 -5.09 -7.45
N ILE A 79 -4.85 -5.43 -8.65
CA ILE A 79 -4.25 -4.50 -9.60
C ILE A 79 -5.30 -4.07 -10.60
N VAL A 80 -5.38 -2.76 -10.83
CA VAL A 80 -6.29 -2.16 -11.81
C VAL A 80 -5.45 -1.61 -12.95
N PRO A 81 -5.41 -2.28 -14.12
CA PRO A 81 -4.70 -1.79 -15.30
C PRO A 81 -5.25 -0.44 -15.76
N GLY A 82 -4.35 0.46 -16.20
CA GLY A 82 -4.72 1.81 -16.61
C GLY A 82 -5.57 1.91 -17.90
N ASN A 83 -5.71 0.82 -18.64
CA ASN A 83 -6.30 0.78 -19.98
C ASN A 83 -7.77 0.32 -20.04
N GLY A 84 -8.45 0.26 -18.89
CA GLY A 84 -9.82 -0.25 -18.81
C GLY A 84 -9.94 -1.77 -18.83
N ASP A 85 -8.83 -2.50 -18.79
CA ASP A 85 -8.81 -3.94 -18.64
C ASP A 85 -9.39 -4.37 -17.30
N PRO A 86 -9.95 -5.58 -17.20
CA PRO A 86 -10.43 -6.11 -15.94
C PRO A 86 -9.33 -6.14 -14.87
N ALA A 87 -9.69 -5.79 -13.65
CA ALA A 87 -8.80 -5.95 -12.51
C ALA A 87 -8.43 -7.43 -12.31
N TYR A 88 -7.18 -7.69 -11.96
CA TYR A 88 -6.72 -9.03 -11.60
C TYR A 88 -6.18 -9.03 -10.16
N HIS A 89 -6.05 -10.19 -9.56
CA HIS A 89 -5.70 -10.28 -8.16
C HIS A 89 -4.67 -11.34 -7.84
N PHE A 90 -3.99 -11.11 -6.72
CA PHE A 90 -3.03 -12.01 -6.12
C PHE A 90 -3.48 -12.34 -4.70
N PRO A 91 -3.51 -13.60 -4.27
CA PRO A 91 -3.73 -13.93 -2.87
C PRO A 91 -2.52 -13.50 -2.04
N VAL A 92 -2.73 -12.94 -0.86
CA VAL A 92 -1.67 -12.73 0.14
C VAL A 92 -1.47 -14.04 0.88
N ILE A 93 -0.24 -14.56 0.86
CA ILE A 93 0.09 -15.87 1.43
C ILE A 93 0.86 -15.79 2.74
N SER A 94 1.57 -14.69 2.98
CA SER A 94 2.31 -14.48 4.23
C SER A 94 2.57 -12.99 4.52
N PHE A 95 3.07 -12.72 5.73
CA PHE A 95 3.46 -11.39 6.20
C PHE A 95 4.92 -11.49 6.70
N PRO A 96 5.92 -11.45 5.80
CA PRO A 96 7.32 -11.68 6.17
C PRO A 96 7.92 -10.56 7.04
N LEU A 97 7.31 -9.38 7.05
CA LEU A 97 7.72 -8.27 7.89
C LEU A 97 6.52 -7.52 8.43
N GLU A 98 6.44 -7.38 9.75
CA GLU A 98 5.48 -6.52 10.45
C GLU A 98 6.25 -5.60 11.40
N LYS A 99 6.11 -4.29 11.25
CA LYS A 99 6.78 -3.25 12.05
C LYS A 99 5.72 -2.27 12.59
N PRO A 100 5.03 -2.64 13.67
CA PRO A 100 3.97 -1.81 14.26
C PRO A 100 4.46 -0.41 14.66
N ASP A 101 5.68 -0.30 15.19
CA ASP A 101 6.27 0.97 15.65
C ASP A 101 6.50 1.97 14.50
N PHE A 102 6.67 1.47 13.29
CA PHE A 102 6.81 2.27 12.07
C PHE A 102 5.54 2.27 11.22
N ASP A 103 4.48 1.62 11.69
CA ASP A 103 3.25 1.41 10.92
C ASP A 103 3.52 0.91 9.49
N MET A 104 4.38 -0.10 9.34
CA MET A 104 4.80 -0.68 8.08
C MET A 104 4.66 -2.20 8.09
N ALA A 105 4.28 -2.78 6.95
CA ALA A 105 4.24 -4.22 6.74
C ALA A 105 4.64 -4.60 5.31
N ILE A 106 5.20 -5.80 5.17
CA ILE A 106 5.43 -6.46 3.88
C ILE A 106 4.48 -7.65 3.78
N LEU A 107 3.81 -7.74 2.64
CA LEU A 107 2.96 -8.84 2.23
C LEU A 107 3.70 -9.67 1.21
N GLU A 108 3.64 -10.98 1.34
CA GLU A 108 4.02 -11.90 0.27
C GLU A 108 2.78 -12.30 -0.51
N VAL A 109 2.83 -12.15 -1.83
CA VAL A 109 1.73 -12.57 -2.70
C VAL A 109 2.05 -13.90 -3.37
N GLY A 110 1.02 -14.73 -3.51
CA GLY A 110 1.06 -15.94 -4.32
C GLY A 110 0.90 -15.63 -5.81
N PRO A 111 0.83 -16.67 -6.67
CA PRO A 111 0.65 -16.49 -8.09
C PRO A 111 -0.70 -15.81 -8.41
N CYS A 112 -0.71 -15.00 -9.49
CA CYS A 112 -1.94 -14.40 -9.98
C CYS A 112 -2.93 -15.47 -10.44
N ALA A 113 -4.22 -15.28 -10.12
CA ALA A 113 -5.29 -16.14 -10.61
C ALA A 113 -5.43 -16.06 -12.15
N THR A 114 -5.07 -14.93 -12.75
CA THR A 114 -5.05 -14.74 -14.21
C THR A 114 -3.63 -14.98 -14.73
N ALA A 115 -3.48 -16.00 -15.59
CA ALA A 115 -2.18 -16.36 -16.15
C ALA A 115 -1.54 -15.20 -16.94
N GLY A 116 -0.23 -15.03 -16.79
CA GLY A 116 0.56 -14.00 -17.49
C GLY A 116 0.47 -12.59 -16.90
N GLN A 117 -0.37 -12.35 -15.89
CA GLN A 117 -0.41 -11.07 -15.20
C GLN A 117 0.73 -10.95 -14.17
N ARG A 118 1.24 -9.72 -14.02
CA ARG A 118 2.34 -9.42 -13.10
C ARG A 118 2.15 -8.08 -12.41
N ILE A 119 2.83 -7.90 -11.28
CA ILE A 119 2.96 -6.62 -10.59
C ILE A 119 4.42 -6.16 -10.71
N PRO A 120 4.72 -5.14 -11.52
CA PRO A 120 6.07 -4.57 -11.58
C PRO A 120 6.44 -3.92 -10.26
N SER A 121 7.73 -3.97 -9.88
CA SER A 121 8.20 -3.31 -8.68
C SER A 121 8.49 -1.84 -8.93
N ILE A 122 8.25 -1.01 -7.91
CA ILE A 122 8.70 0.39 -7.84
C ILE A 122 10.09 0.43 -7.19
N LEU A 123 10.96 1.29 -7.69
CA LEU A 123 12.26 1.52 -7.03
C LEU A 123 12.06 2.18 -5.68
N VAL A 124 12.92 1.86 -4.72
CA VAL A 124 12.91 2.45 -3.38
C VAL A 124 14.09 3.39 -3.22
N SER A 125 13.89 4.51 -2.54
CA SER A 125 14.95 5.43 -2.13
C SER A 125 15.06 5.46 -0.61
N PHE A 126 16.25 5.21 -0.10
CA PHE A 126 16.57 5.38 1.31
C PHE A 126 17.18 6.78 1.60
N SER A 127 17.35 7.59 0.57
CA SER A 127 17.81 8.96 0.71
C SER A 127 16.72 9.87 1.30
N GLN A 128 17.12 10.74 2.22
CA GLN A 128 16.19 11.71 2.78
C GLN A 128 15.76 12.74 1.74
N GLN A 129 14.47 13.01 1.68
CA GLN A 129 13.91 14.07 0.84
C GLN A 129 13.93 15.40 1.59
N ALA A 130 14.27 16.48 0.89
CA ALA A 130 14.26 17.82 1.46
C ALA A 130 12.84 18.41 1.45
N ASP A 131 12.60 19.41 2.32
CA ASP A 131 11.41 20.24 2.25
C ASP A 131 11.34 20.92 0.87
N GLY A 132 10.15 20.96 0.27
CA GLY A 132 9.94 21.42 -1.09
C GLY A 132 10.18 20.36 -2.19
N SER A 133 10.69 19.15 -1.87
CA SER A 133 10.81 18.07 -2.85
C SER A 133 9.45 17.72 -3.42
N ARG A 134 9.33 17.68 -4.77
CA ARG A 134 8.10 17.26 -5.45
C ARG A 134 7.87 15.77 -5.28
N VAL A 135 6.64 15.41 -5.01
CA VAL A 135 6.23 14.03 -4.75
C VAL A 135 4.93 13.69 -5.50
N ILE A 136 4.73 12.41 -5.76
CA ILE A 136 3.46 11.82 -6.17
C ILE A 136 3.05 10.80 -5.13
N THR A 137 1.75 10.77 -4.81
CA THR A 137 1.11 9.66 -4.11
C THR A 137 0.16 8.93 -5.05
N VAL A 138 0.01 7.63 -4.88
CA VAL A 138 -0.97 6.82 -5.62
C VAL A 138 -1.64 5.86 -4.67
N GLY A 139 -2.97 5.82 -4.71
CA GLY A 139 -3.77 4.94 -3.86
C GLY A 139 -5.18 4.73 -4.40
N PHE A 140 -6.01 4.02 -3.63
CA PHE A 140 -7.39 3.71 -3.99
C PHE A 140 -8.35 4.36 -2.99
N PRO A 141 -8.74 5.64 -3.19
CA PRO A 141 -9.67 6.33 -2.30
C PRO A 141 -11.08 5.75 -2.41
N ALA A 142 -11.76 5.65 -1.27
CA ALA A 142 -13.15 5.25 -1.16
C ALA A 142 -13.56 4.07 -2.08
N PRO A 143 -12.83 2.96 -2.07
CA PRO A 143 -13.16 1.83 -2.93
C PRO A 143 -14.45 1.14 -2.44
N GLU A 144 -15.28 0.65 -3.39
CA GLU A 144 -16.58 0.05 -3.08
C GLU A 144 -16.66 -1.40 -3.59
N ILE A 145 -17.38 -2.25 -2.84
CA ILE A 145 -17.70 -3.63 -3.21
C ILE A 145 -19.20 -3.70 -3.52
N SER A 146 -19.57 -3.92 -4.80
CA SER A 146 -20.96 -4.06 -5.20
C SER A 146 -21.44 -5.52 -5.14
N LYS A 147 -20.55 -6.45 -5.44
CA LYS A 147 -20.84 -7.89 -5.43
C LYS A 147 -19.58 -8.67 -5.07
N LEU A 148 -19.76 -9.76 -4.34
CA LEU A 148 -18.69 -10.68 -3.96
C LEU A 148 -19.17 -12.13 -4.13
N SER A 149 -18.31 -12.97 -4.70
CA SER A 149 -18.50 -14.40 -4.81
C SER A 149 -17.36 -15.13 -4.11
N LEU A 150 -17.70 -16.07 -3.23
CA LEU A 150 -16.75 -16.87 -2.45
C LEU A 150 -17.03 -18.35 -2.69
N ASP A 151 -16.00 -19.19 -2.55
CA ASP A 151 -16.17 -20.64 -2.51
C ASP A 151 -16.68 -21.12 -1.13
N GLN A 152 -16.86 -22.44 -0.99
CA GLN A 152 -17.30 -23.04 0.27
C GLN A 152 -16.29 -22.87 1.42
N GLN A 153 -15.04 -22.62 1.12
CA GLN A 153 -13.95 -22.36 2.06
C GLN A 153 -13.77 -20.86 2.36
N GLY A 154 -14.63 -20.01 1.79
CA GLY A 154 -14.57 -18.56 1.94
C GLY A 154 -13.38 -17.91 1.20
N ASN A 155 -12.86 -18.55 0.14
CA ASN A 155 -11.88 -17.92 -0.74
C ASN A 155 -12.59 -17.09 -1.80
N TYR A 156 -11.96 -16.01 -2.22
CA TYR A 156 -12.45 -15.15 -3.30
C TYR A 156 -12.48 -15.91 -4.63
N GLN A 157 -13.63 -15.81 -5.31
CA GLN A 157 -13.86 -16.40 -6.64
C GLN A 157 -14.21 -15.36 -7.69
N GLY A 158 -14.66 -14.19 -7.28
CA GLY A 158 -15.01 -13.12 -8.19
C GLY A 158 -15.82 -12.03 -7.50
N GLY A 159 -16.01 -10.90 -8.18
CA GLY A 159 -16.77 -9.79 -7.64
C GLY A 159 -16.92 -8.63 -8.62
N GLN A 160 -17.70 -7.66 -8.19
CA GLN A 160 -17.82 -6.36 -8.85
C GLN A 160 -17.38 -5.29 -7.87
N PHE A 161 -16.36 -4.53 -8.26
CA PHE A 161 -15.75 -3.50 -7.45
C PHE A 161 -15.74 -2.19 -8.20
N PHE A 162 -15.91 -1.10 -7.47
CA PHE A 162 -15.51 0.22 -7.96
C PHE A 162 -14.12 0.53 -7.38
N LEU A 163 -13.10 0.26 -8.20
CA LEU A 163 -11.69 0.49 -7.88
C LEU A 163 -11.14 1.54 -8.85
N LYS A 164 -10.93 2.74 -8.36
CA LYS A 164 -10.31 3.81 -9.13
C LYS A 164 -9.10 4.34 -8.38
N SER A 165 -7.91 4.16 -8.94
CA SER A 165 -6.71 4.74 -8.35
C SER A 165 -6.67 6.25 -8.59
N HIS A 166 -6.30 7.00 -7.56
CA HIS A 166 -5.98 8.41 -7.65
C HIS A 166 -4.47 8.61 -7.57
N ALA A 167 -4.01 9.66 -8.21
CA ALA A 167 -2.64 10.13 -8.11
C ALA A 167 -2.68 11.62 -7.79
N ASP A 168 -2.06 12.01 -6.69
CA ASP A 168 -1.95 13.39 -6.26
C ASP A 168 -0.50 13.85 -6.32
N GLU A 169 -0.28 15.05 -6.86
CA GLU A 169 1.00 15.72 -6.83
C GLU A 169 1.06 16.69 -5.66
N GLY A 170 2.21 16.75 -5.02
CA GLY A 170 2.48 17.71 -3.97
C GLY A 170 3.96 17.87 -3.67
N ILE A 171 4.26 18.40 -2.49
CA ILE A 171 5.62 18.55 -1.99
C ILE A 171 5.74 17.97 -0.57
N VAL A 172 6.96 17.65 -0.19
CA VAL A 172 7.32 17.52 1.23
C VAL A 172 7.19 18.90 1.86
N SER A 173 6.17 19.10 2.69
CA SER A 173 5.92 20.38 3.37
C SER A 173 6.85 20.55 4.57
N SER A 174 7.17 19.46 5.25
CA SER A 174 8.07 19.45 6.40
C SER A 174 8.61 18.05 6.64
N ARG A 175 9.82 17.97 7.19
CA ARG A 175 10.40 16.73 7.71
C ARG A 175 10.96 16.96 9.11
N TYR A 176 10.81 15.98 9.97
CA TYR A 176 11.30 16.05 11.35
C TYR A 176 11.44 14.64 11.96
N ILE A 177 12.07 14.58 13.13
CA ILE A 177 12.16 13.35 13.92
C ILE A 177 11.09 13.39 15.00
N LEU A 178 10.27 12.35 15.06
CA LEU A 178 9.24 12.13 16.10
C LEU A 178 9.49 10.78 16.75
N GLY A 179 9.88 10.79 18.04
CA GLY A 179 10.15 9.54 18.77
C GLY A 179 11.24 8.66 18.15
N GLY A 180 12.24 9.27 17.49
CA GLY A 180 13.31 8.57 16.77
C GLY A 180 12.96 8.15 15.33
N ILE A 181 11.74 8.43 14.86
CA ILE A 181 11.26 8.10 13.52
C ILE A 181 11.36 9.34 12.63
N LEU A 182 11.93 9.19 11.44
CA LEU A 182 11.92 10.24 10.41
C LEU A 182 10.53 10.30 9.77
N VAL A 183 9.87 11.46 9.92
CA VAL A 183 8.51 11.74 9.45
C VAL A 183 8.56 12.77 8.34
N TYR A 184 7.75 12.55 7.31
CA TYR A 184 7.45 13.53 6.27
C TYR A 184 6.00 14.00 6.39
N GLU A 185 5.78 15.31 6.36
CA GLU A 185 4.45 15.89 6.16
C GLU A 185 4.33 16.38 4.72
N LEU A 186 3.17 16.13 4.11
CA LEU A 186 2.89 16.41 2.70
C LEU A 186 1.66 17.32 2.56
N ASN A 187 1.63 18.11 1.50
CA ASN A 187 0.48 18.92 1.12
C ASN A 187 -0.41 18.28 0.03
N VAL A 188 -0.44 16.97 -0.01
CA VAL A 188 -1.30 16.21 -0.95
C VAL A 188 -2.72 16.07 -0.40
N GLY A 189 -3.69 15.80 -1.27
CA GLY A 189 -5.01 15.33 -0.88
C GLY A 189 -4.95 13.99 -0.15
N TRP A 190 -5.98 13.65 0.63
CA TRP A 190 -6.07 12.34 1.26
C TRP A 190 -7.53 11.86 1.33
N HIS A 191 -7.66 10.57 1.11
CA HIS A 191 -8.94 9.89 1.24
C HIS A 191 -8.76 8.53 1.91
N HIS A 192 -9.81 8.07 2.59
CA HIS A 192 -9.83 6.71 3.13
C HIS A 192 -9.61 5.69 2.01
N GLY A 193 -8.72 4.71 2.24
CA GLY A 193 -8.31 3.71 1.28
C GLY A 193 -6.93 3.96 0.65
N GLU A 194 -6.35 5.15 0.77
CA GLU A 194 -5.01 5.45 0.27
C GLU A 194 -3.89 5.01 1.22
N SER A 195 -4.21 4.71 2.50
CA SER A 195 -3.24 4.18 3.46
C SER A 195 -2.48 2.99 2.89
N GLY A 196 -1.15 3.03 2.99
CA GLY A 196 -0.24 2.03 2.44
C GLY A 196 0.20 2.28 1.00
N GLY A 197 -0.39 3.25 0.29
CA GLY A 197 0.09 3.68 -1.02
C GLY A 197 1.47 4.36 -0.97
N PRO A 198 2.26 4.32 -2.06
CA PRO A 198 3.60 4.89 -2.07
C PRO A 198 3.61 6.41 -2.06
N ILE A 199 4.60 7.00 -1.41
CA ILE A 199 5.02 8.38 -1.59
C ILE A 199 6.30 8.35 -2.40
N VAL A 200 6.22 8.82 -3.66
CA VAL A 200 7.26 8.71 -4.68
C VAL A 200 7.90 10.06 -4.92
N ALA A 201 9.22 10.15 -4.78
CA ALA A 201 9.97 11.32 -5.21
C ALA A 201 10.08 11.36 -6.74
N LEU A 202 9.89 12.54 -7.34
CA LEU A 202 10.03 12.79 -8.78
C LEU A 202 11.50 12.93 -9.18
N THR A 203 12.30 11.96 -8.80
CA THR A 203 13.69 11.80 -9.23
C THR A 203 13.75 11.13 -10.61
N ASP A 204 14.93 10.88 -11.13
CA ASP A 204 15.14 10.13 -12.35
C ASP A 204 16.07 8.94 -12.07
N PRO A 205 15.53 7.73 -12.00
CA PRO A 205 14.11 7.32 -12.07
C PRO A 205 13.29 7.70 -10.81
N PRO A 206 11.94 7.75 -10.91
CA PRO A 206 11.07 7.93 -9.74
C PRO A 206 11.25 6.81 -8.73
N ALA A 207 11.26 7.15 -7.43
CA ALA A 207 11.46 6.15 -6.39
C ALA A 207 10.61 6.44 -5.14
N ALA A 208 10.01 5.38 -4.57
CA ALA A 208 9.29 5.47 -3.31
C ALA A 208 10.27 5.65 -2.14
N PHE A 209 10.05 6.64 -1.30
CA PHE A 209 10.87 6.91 -0.10
C PHE A 209 10.09 6.83 1.21
N SER A 210 8.76 6.77 1.09
CA SER A 210 7.82 6.71 2.20
C SER A 210 6.52 6.07 1.71
N LEU A 211 5.56 5.88 2.62
CA LEU A 211 4.21 5.44 2.28
C LEU A 211 3.16 6.27 3.02
N MET A 212 1.96 6.32 2.46
CA MET A 212 0.81 7.01 3.05
C MET A 212 0.34 6.23 4.30
N GLN A 213 0.35 6.87 5.47
CA GLN A 213 -0.02 6.20 6.71
C GLN A 213 -1.23 6.85 7.39
N HIS A 214 -1.09 8.10 7.80
CA HIS A 214 -2.15 8.80 8.51
C HIS A 214 -2.04 10.32 8.31
N TYR A 215 -3.06 11.03 8.72
CA TYR A 215 -3.05 12.48 8.82
C TYR A 215 -2.99 12.93 10.28
N ARG A 216 -2.46 14.09 10.51
CA ARG A 216 -2.48 14.71 11.82
C ARG A 216 -3.86 15.30 12.08
N ASN A 217 -4.56 14.82 13.12
CA ASN A 217 -5.75 15.50 13.61
C ASN A 217 -5.36 16.82 14.32
N ILE A 218 -5.87 17.93 13.83
CA ILE A 218 -5.69 19.24 14.47
C ILE A 218 -6.98 19.57 15.23
N LYS A 219 -6.88 19.67 16.55
CA LYS A 219 -7.99 20.14 17.37
C LYS A 219 -8.09 21.66 17.23
N SER A 220 -9.25 22.15 16.87
CA SER A 220 -9.58 23.56 16.81
C SER A 220 -10.80 23.88 17.69
N PRO A 221 -11.07 25.14 18.04
CA PRO A 221 -12.28 25.53 18.76
C PRO A 221 -13.58 25.10 18.05
N HIS A 222 -13.52 24.86 16.73
CA HIS A 222 -14.66 24.47 15.89
C HIS A 222 -14.75 22.96 15.62
N GLY A 223 -13.88 22.15 16.24
CA GLY A 223 -13.85 20.70 16.06
C GLY A 223 -12.48 20.18 15.63
N VAL A 224 -12.46 18.93 15.19
CA VAL A 224 -11.26 18.27 14.67
C VAL A 224 -11.22 18.46 13.15
N VAL A 225 -10.11 18.98 12.64
CA VAL A 225 -9.84 19.09 11.20
C VAL A 225 -8.67 18.22 10.81
N ALA A 226 -8.70 17.69 9.59
CA ALA A 226 -7.58 16.97 9.04
C ALA A 226 -6.41 17.94 8.85
N GLY A 227 -5.26 17.60 9.40
CA GLY A 227 -4.00 18.29 9.18
C GLY A 227 -3.22 17.67 8.02
N PRO A 228 -1.93 17.99 7.89
CA PRO A 228 -1.08 17.46 6.83
C PRO A 228 -0.98 15.93 6.90
N HIS A 229 -0.80 15.33 5.72
CA HIS A 229 -0.54 13.91 5.58
C HIS A 229 0.84 13.56 6.06
N ARG A 230 0.97 12.36 6.63
CA ARG A 230 2.22 11.85 7.16
C ARG A 230 2.58 10.51 6.56
N GLY A 231 3.88 10.37 6.30
CA GLY A 231 4.50 9.10 6.00
C GLY A 231 5.82 8.96 6.74
N TYR A 232 6.14 7.74 7.17
CA TYR A 232 7.42 7.44 7.78
C TYR A 232 8.42 7.00 6.72
N ALA A 233 9.69 7.39 6.89
CA ALA A 233 10.74 7.10 5.92
C ALA A 233 11.01 5.59 5.79
N LEU A 234 11.11 5.07 4.56
CA LEU A 234 11.48 3.68 4.30
C LEU A 234 12.91 3.37 4.79
N SER A 235 13.76 4.39 4.92
CA SER A 235 15.10 4.24 5.49
C SER A 235 15.10 3.72 6.93
N MET A 236 13.99 3.84 7.67
CA MET A 236 13.84 3.31 9.03
C MET A 236 13.89 1.77 9.09
N ILE A 237 13.58 1.12 7.97
CA ILE A 237 13.61 -0.35 7.82
C ILE A 237 14.49 -0.78 6.63
N GLN A 238 15.49 0.02 6.28
CA GLN A 238 16.36 -0.20 5.13
C GLN A 238 17.01 -1.58 5.15
N GLN A 239 17.54 -2.01 6.30
CA GLN A 239 18.23 -3.30 6.42
C GLN A 239 17.29 -4.47 6.11
N GLU A 240 16.09 -4.42 6.65
CA GLU A 240 15.06 -5.44 6.42
C GLU A 240 14.63 -5.49 4.95
N LEU A 241 14.42 -4.32 4.32
CA LEU A 241 14.07 -4.23 2.90
C LEU A 241 15.20 -4.77 2.01
N THR A 242 16.44 -4.43 2.32
CA THR A 242 17.61 -4.97 1.60
C THR A 242 17.70 -6.49 1.73
N ASN A 243 17.47 -7.04 2.93
CA ASN A 243 17.54 -8.48 3.19
C ASN A 243 16.50 -9.29 2.39
N ILE A 244 15.36 -8.72 2.06
CA ILE A 244 14.33 -9.36 1.22
C ILE A 244 14.49 -9.08 -0.28
N GLY A 245 15.55 -8.37 -0.68
CA GLY A 245 15.91 -8.13 -2.08
C GLY A 245 15.24 -6.92 -2.71
N VAL A 246 14.83 -5.92 -1.92
CA VAL A 246 14.31 -4.66 -2.45
C VAL A 246 15.43 -3.88 -3.14
N SER A 247 15.23 -3.52 -4.41
CA SER A 247 16.18 -2.73 -5.18
C SER A 247 16.08 -1.24 -4.83
N SER A 248 17.22 -0.61 -4.52
CA SER A 248 17.30 0.82 -4.26
C SER A 248 17.88 1.62 -5.43
N VAL A 249 17.56 2.92 -5.50
CA VAL A 249 18.08 3.83 -6.55
C VAL A 249 19.60 3.85 -6.58
N THR A 250 20.27 3.80 -5.43
CA THR A 250 21.73 3.81 -5.32
C THR A 250 22.35 2.58 -5.97
N GLU A 251 21.75 1.40 -5.81
CA GLU A 251 22.21 0.16 -6.42
C GLU A 251 21.99 0.16 -7.94
N HIS A 252 20.87 0.75 -8.38
CA HIS A 252 20.56 0.87 -9.80
C HIS A 252 21.59 1.73 -10.54
N HIS A 253 22.00 2.85 -9.96
CA HIS A 253 23.07 3.70 -10.50
C HIS A 253 24.40 2.97 -10.57
N THR A 254 24.77 2.21 -9.54
CA THR A 254 26.00 1.44 -9.49
C THR A 254 26.03 0.33 -10.55
N CYS A 255 24.90 -0.34 -10.77
CA CYS A 255 24.77 -1.39 -11.79
C CYS A 255 24.84 -0.80 -13.22
N PHE A 256 24.21 0.36 -13.45
CA PHE A 256 24.25 1.06 -14.73
C PHE A 256 25.68 1.54 -15.08
N LEU A 257 26.40 2.14 -14.12
CA LEU A 257 27.79 2.55 -14.29
C LEU A 257 28.76 1.40 -14.55
N LYS A 258 28.49 0.21 -13.97
CA LYS A 258 29.27 -1.01 -14.24
C LYS A 258 29.03 -1.52 -15.66
N ARG A 259 27.80 -1.42 -16.20
CA ARG A 259 27.48 -1.82 -17.57
C ARG A 259 28.04 -0.89 -18.63
N MET A 260 28.26 0.39 -18.30
CA MET A 260 28.85 1.37 -19.24
C MET A 260 30.38 1.33 -19.27
N LYS A 261 31.03 0.63 -18.31
CA LYS A 261 32.49 0.49 -18.22
C LYS A 261 33.00 -0.87 -18.70
N GLY A 262 32.15 -1.78 -19.08
CA GLY A 262 32.46 -3.06 -19.72
C GLY A 262 32.06 -3.06 -21.17
#